data_350e7d76f2a16c0d1114ac569c4f6287
#
_entry.id   350e7d76f2a16c0d1114ac569c4f6287
#
_cell.length_a   1.000
_cell.length_b   1.000
_cell.length_c   1.000
_cell.angle_alpha   90.00
_cell.angle_beta   90.00
_cell.angle_gamma   90.00
#
_symmetry.space_group_name_H-M   'P 1'
#
loop_
_entity.id
_entity.type
_entity.pdbx_description
1 polymer ?
#
loop_
_entity_poly.entity_id
_entity_poly.type
_entity_poly.pdbx_seq_one_letter_code
_entity_poly.pdbx_strand_id
1 'polypeptide(L)'
;MRRAWGRLSPFFGGARKQIAVLITLAVIAGLVEAGLLALIATIAAALSEGADTISVGLGPWAGEASRPLAFGIAAGLALARAGLHLWLAHLPARMSAQVLARLRSQLFGSFTGSSWSVKADEREGRFQTLMNVAVRESAQAVINVAAGITAAVMFTTMVVAAFLQSLVGAASLVVASMVLFIALRPLSRRLRRQAQVLSREVVEFTEAVQEIVASAEEVEAFGATDSYRAGFQRRVEEVRRPHERTRFLAAAVPGLYQSAALLMLVLALAAISVSGTARLAALAAVVLLLIRAFTYAQQMQAALASIDERAPFMEQVVDALELYRTHPYQDGTDDLGAITTLGMDRVSFTYRPGRDVLRDVTFEVSRGEAIGIVGPSGAGKSSIVQLLLRLREPTAGSVRVDGRDVRRV
;
A
#
# COMPACT_ATOMS: atom_id res chain seq x y z
N MET A 1 -14.49 2.89 -1.97
CA MET A 1 -13.87 2.17 -3.09
C MET A 1 -13.65 3.03 -4.36
N ARG A 2 -14.67 3.68 -4.97
CA ARG A 2 -14.45 4.49 -6.20
C ARG A 2 -13.47 5.65 -6.01
N ARG A 3 -13.47 6.37 -4.87
CA ARG A 3 -12.51 7.46 -4.59
C ARG A 3 -11.09 6.96 -4.35
N ALA A 4 -10.91 5.83 -3.66
CA ALA A 4 -9.60 5.22 -3.46
C ALA A 4 -9.02 4.68 -4.79
N TRP A 5 -9.84 4.07 -5.65
CA TRP A 5 -9.40 3.61 -6.97
C TRP A 5 -9.00 4.74 -7.91
N GLY A 6 -9.69 5.88 -7.89
CA GLY A 6 -9.30 7.07 -8.69
C GLY A 6 -7.93 7.63 -8.30
N ARG A 7 -7.57 7.55 -7.02
CA ARG A 7 -6.25 7.97 -6.50
C ARG A 7 -5.16 6.91 -6.73
N LEU A 8 -5.54 5.63 -6.83
CA LEU A 8 -4.64 4.51 -7.13
C LEU A 8 -4.28 4.40 -8.61
N SER A 9 -5.15 4.88 -9.50
CA SER A 9 -4.98 4.74 -10.96
C SER A 9 -3.65 5.29 -11.50
N PRO A 10 -3.05 6.38 -10.97
CA PRO A 10 -1.73 6.86 -11.40
C PRO A 10 -0.60 5.88 -11.10
N PHE A 11 -0.71 5.10 -10.02
CA PHE A 11 0.31 4.10 -9.64
C PHE A 11 0.28 2.86 -10.55
N PHE A 12 -0.88 2.58 -11.18
CA PHE A 12 -1.09 1.45 -12.08
C PHE A 12 -1.00 1.81 -13.57
N GLY A 13 -0.58 3.03 -13.93
CA GLY A 13 -0.45 3.50 -15.30
C GLY A 13 0.53 2.68 -16.14
N GLY A 14 0.08 1.58 -16.74
CA GLY A 14 0.86 0.58 -17.50
C GLY A 14 0.65 -0.86 -17.01
N ALA A 15 0.03 -1.05 -15.85
CA ALA A 15 -0.18 -2.38 -15.24
C ALA A 15 -1.38 -3.15 -15.82
N ARG A 16 -2.17 -2.58 -16.76
CA ARG A 16 -3.37 -3.27 -17.32
C ARG A 16 -3.04 -4.64 -17.90
N LYS A 17 -1.94 -4.75 -18.64
CA LYS A 17 -1.48 -6.04 -19.21
C LYS A 17 -1.08 -7.02 -18.10
N GLN A 18 -0.36 -6.55 -17.08
CA GLN A 18 0.07 -7.37 -15.96
C GLN A 18 -1.12 -7.85 -15.12
N ILE A 19 -2.12 -7.00 -14.89
CA ILE A 19 -3.38 -7.37 -14.22
C ILE A 19 -4.16 -8.40 -15.04
N ALA A 20 -4.26 -8.24 -16.36
CA ALA A 20 -4.90 -9.22 -17.22
C ALA A 20 -4.20 -10.59 -17.16
N VAL A 21 -2.87 -10.62 -17.23
CA VAL A 21 -2.07 -11.85 -17.07
C VAL A 21 -2.31 -12.46 -15.69
N LEU A 22 -2.33 -11.65 -14.62
CA LEU A 22 -2.60 -12.12 -13.26
C LEU A 22 -3.98 -12.79 -13.16
N ILE A 23 -5.02 -12.17 -13.72
CA ILE A 23 -6.38 -12.73 -13.75
C ILE A 23 -6.41 -14.05 -14.52
N THR A 24 -5.80 -14.11 -15.71
CA THR A 24 -5.75 -15.32 -16.53
C THR A 24 -5.03 -16.45 -15.78
N LEU A 25 -3.87 -16.19 -15.20
CA LEU A 25 -3.14 -17.17 -14.39
C LEU A 25 -3.95 -17.62 -13.17
N ALA A 26 -4.65 -16.71 -12.52
CA ALA A 26 -5.49 -17.03 -11.36
C ALA A 26 -6.69 -17.91 -11.76
N VAL A 27 -7.32 -17.68 -12.93
CA VAL A 27 -8.38 -18.56 -13.46
C VAL A 27 -7.84 -19.95 -13.72
N ILE A 28 -6.71 -20.07 -14.43
CA ILE A 28 -6.07 -21.36 -14.73
C ILE A 28 -5.71 -22.10 -13.43
N ALA A 29 -5.08 -21.40 -12.50
CA ALA A 29 -4.72 -21.98 -11.21
C ALA A 29 -5.95 -22.43 -10.40
N GLY A 30 -7.04 -21.66 -10.45
CA GLY A 30 -8.30 -22.01 -9.82
C GLY A 30 -8.95 -23.25 -10.43
N LEU A 31 -8.94 -23.38 -11.76
CA LEU A 31 -9.45 -24.57 -12.46
C LEU A 31 -8.61 -25.80 -12.14
N VAL A 32 -7.29 -25.70 -12.15
CA VAL A 32 -6.37 -26.79 -11.78
C VAL A 32 -6.60 -27.20 -10.32
N GLU A 33 -6.75 -26.26 -9.41
CA GLU A 33 -7.02 -26.56 -8.00
C GLU A 33 -8.41 -27.20 -7.80
N ALA A 34 -9.43 -26.71 -8.45
CA ALA A 34 -10.78 -27.30 -8.38
C ALA A 34 -10.80 -28.73 -8.93
N GLY A 35 -10.14 -28.96 -10.06
CA GLY A 35 -9.99 -30.29 -10.65
C GLY A 35 -9.23 -31.25 -9.74
N LEU A 36 -8.13 -30.78 -9.13
CA LEU A 36 -7.37 -31.57 -8.16
C LEU A 36 -8.21 -31.97 -6.94
N LEU A 37 -8.97 -31.03 -6.37
CA LEU A 37 -9.82 -31.30 -5.21
C LEU A 37 -10.96 -32.26 -5.55
N ALA A 38 -11.58 -32.12 -6.72
CA ALA A 38 -12.60 -33.07 -7.21
C ALA A 38 -12.01 -34.47 -7.39
N LEU A 39 -10.82 -34.57 -7.99
CA LEU A 39 -10.15 -35.84 -8.19
C LEU A 39 -9.74 -36.50 -6.87
N ILE A 40 -9.23 -35.75 -5.90
CA ILE A 40 -8.95 -36.26 -4.55
C ILE A 40 -10.21 -36.86 -3.90
N ALA A 41 -11.34 -36.17 -4.02
CA ALA A 41 -12.61 -36.65 -3.46
C ALA A 41 -13.09 -37.91 -4.12
N THR A 42 -12.97 -38.05 -5.45
CA THR A 42 -13.33 -39.27 -6.19
C THR A 42 -12.38 -40.44 -5.90
N ILE A 43 -11.08 -40.17 -5.77
CA ILE A 43 -10.10 -41.19 -5.34
C ILE A 43 -10.44 -41.71 -3.93
N ALA A 44 -10.72 -40.81 -2.99
CA ALA A 44 -11.04 -41.19 -1.61
C ALA A 44 -12.32 -42.06 -1.54
N ALA A 45 -13.35 -41.70 -2.31
CA ALA A 45 -14.60 -42.47 -2.39
C ALA A 45 -14.36 -43.87 -3.02
N ALA A 46 -13.64 -43.97 -4.14
CA ALA A 46 -13.32 -45.21 -4.80
C ALA A 46 -12.49 -46.15 -3.91
N LEU A 47 -11.57 -45.60 -3.12
CA LEU A 47 -10.80 -46.40 -2.13
C LEU A 47 -11.70 -46.91 -1.02
N SER A 48 -12.69 -46.18 -0.57
CA SER A 48 -13.65 -46.63 0.47
C SER A 48 -14.61 -47.71 -0.02
N GLU A 49 -14.94 -47.71 -1.31
CA GLU A 49 -15.82 -48.65 -1.98
C GLU A 49 -15.07 -49.88 -2.53
N GLY A 50 -13.73 -49.90 -2.50
CA GLY A 50 -12.92 -50.96 -3.05
C GLY A 50 -12.89 -51.03 -4.59
N ALA A 51 -13.38 -49.99 -5.28
CA ALA A 51 -13.49 -49.94 -6.73
C ALA A 51 -12.11 -49.89 -7.42
N ASP A 52 -11.91 -50.65 -8.50
CA ASP A 52 -10.64 -50.66 -9.26
C ASP A 52 -10.53 -49.59 -10.32
N THR A 53 -11.64 -49.00 -10.71
CA THR A 53 -11.74 -47.87 -11.62
C THR A 53 -12.23 -46.60 -10.89
N ILE A 54 -11.68 -45.45 -11.26
CA ILE A 54 -11.98 -44.16 -10.65
C ILE A 54 -12.52 -43.25 -11.75
N SER A 55 -13.68 -42.60 -11.53
CA SER A 55 -14.19 -41.61 -12.43
C SER A 55 -13.32 -40.35 -12.35
N VAL A 56 -12.61 -40.03 -13.42
CA VAL A 56 -11.80 -38.82 -13.56
C VAL A 56 -12.55 -37.83 -14.46
N GLY A 57 -12.97 -36.69 -13.94
CA GLY A 57 -13.60 -35.68 -14.76
C GLY A 57 -14.28 -34.57 -13.97
N LEU A 58 -14.59 -33.47 -14.65
CA LEU A 58 -15.34 -32.33 -14.16
C LEU A 58 -16.70 -32.27 -14.91
N GLY A 59 -17.78 -32.60 -14.21
CA GLY A 59 -19.13 -32.52 -14.77
C GLY A 59 -19.35 -33.50 -15.94
N PRO A 60 -19.78 -33.04 -17.13
CA PRO A 60 -20.12 -33.94 -18.27
C PRO A 60 -18.90 -34.59 -18.96
N TRP A 61 -17.68 -34.22 -18.58
CA TRP A 61 -16.42 -34.75 -19.14
C TRP A 61 -15.82 -35.76 -18.18
N ALA A 62 -16.55 -36.83 -17.86
CA ALA A 62 -16.07 -37.90 -17.00
C ALA A 62 -15.59 -39.08 -17.83
N GLY A 63 -14.37 -39.53 -17.55
CA GLY A 63 -13.77 -40.79 -18.05
C GLY A 63 -13.42 -41.72 -16.91
N GLU A 64 -13.31 -43.02 -17.18
CA GLU A 64 -12.81 -43.99 -16.21
C GLU A 64 -11.31 -44.13 -16.32
N ALA A 65 -10.59 -44.10 -15.20
CA ALA A 65 -9.16 -44.28 -15.11
C ALA A 65 -8.81 -45.42 -14.09
N SER A 66 -7.74 -46.15 -14.37
CA SER A 66 -7.21 -47.08 -13.38
C SER A 66 -6.63 -46.30 -12.16
N ARG A 67 -6.63 -46.94 -10.99
CA ARG A 67 -6.07 -46.33 -9.76
C ARG A 67 -4.69 -45.68 -9.96
N PRO A 68 -3.66 -46.36 -10.56
CA PRO A 68 -2.35 -45.73 -10.74
C PRO A 68 -2.40 -44.49 -11.62
N LEU A 69 -3.22 -44.48 -12.68
CA LEU A 69 -3.38 -43.35 -13.58
C LEU A 69 -4.04 -42.17 -12.89
N ALA A 70 -5.07 -42.39 -12.08
CA ALA A 70 -5.72 -41.34 -11.31
C ALA A 70 -4.77 -40.66 -10.31
N PHE A 71 -3.93 -41.43 -9.60
CA PHE A 71 -2.87 -40.91 -8.75
C PHE A 71 -1.82 -40.13 -9.55
N GLY A 72 -1.42 -40.62 -10.71
CA GLY A 72 -0.49 -39.93 -11.62
C GLY A 72 -1.03 -38.57 -12.09
N ILE A 73 -2.31 -38.51 -12.47
CA ILE A 73 -2.99 -37.26 -12.85
C ILE A 73 -3.07 -36.29 -11.65
N ALA A 74 -3.43 -36.79 -10.47
CA ALA A 74 -3.48 -35.95 -9.25
C ALA A 74 -2.11 -35.36 -8.91
N ALA A 75 -1.05 -36.14 -8.99
CA ALA A 75 0.32 -35.68 -8.78
C ALA A 75 0.74 -34.62 -9.83
N GLY A 76 0.41 -34.88 -11.11
CA GLY A 76 0.65 -33.89 -12.19
C GLY A 76 -0.07 -32.58 -11.97
N LEU A 77 -1.35 -32.60 -11.59
CA LEU A 77 -2.13 -31.41 -11.25
C LEU A 77 -1.56 -30.69 -10.02
N ALA A 78 -1.09 -31.42 -9.02
CA ALA A 78 -0.47 -30.82 -7.83
C ALA A 78 0.85 -30.09 -8.19
N LEU A 79 1.68 -30.66 -9.05
CA LEU A 79 2.90 -30.03 -9.54
C LEU A 79 2.59 -28.81 -10.43
N ALA A 80 1.62 -28.94 -11.33
CA ALA A 80 1.16 -27.83 -12.15
C ALA A 80 0.65 -26.66 -11.29
N ARG A 81 -0.14 -26.97 -10.25
CA ARG A 81 -0.60 -26.01 -9.27
C ARG A 81 0.57 -25.31 -8.55
N ALA A 82 1.57 -26.05 -8.11
CA ALA A 82 2.75 -25.48 -7.47
C ALA A 82 3.49 -24.50 -8.40
N GLY A 83 3.70 -24.88 -9.66
CA GLY A 83 4.29 -24.00 -10.67
C GLY A 83 3.47 -22.71 -10.90
N LEU A 84 2.15 -22.82 -11.02
CA LEU A 84 1.26 -21.67 -11.17
C LEU A 84 1.29 -20.75 -9.94
N HIS A 85 1.37 -21.30 -8.73
CA HIS A 85 1.52 -20.51 -7.51
C HIS A 85 2.83 -19.71 -7.47
N LEU A 86 3.94 -20.28 -7.95
CA LEU A 86 5.20 -19.56 -8.07
C LEU A 86 5.06 -18.35 -9.03
N TRP A 87 4.39 -18.53 -10.16
CA TRP A 87 4.11 -17.44 -11.10
C TRP A 87 3.20 -16.38 -10.51
N LEU A 88 2.13 -16.78 -9.81
CA LEU A 88 1.21 -15.89 -9.11
C LEU A 88 1.90 -15.10 -7.98
N ALA A 89 2.96 -15.63 -7.37
CA ALA A 89 3.77 -14.90 -6.40
C ALA A 89 4.79 -13.97 -7.06
N HIS A 90 5.41 -14.40 -8.18
CA HIS A 90 6.43 -13.62 -8.87
C HIS A 90 5.89 -12.32 -9.49
N LEU A 91 4.72 -12.38 -10.13
CA LEU A 91 4.17 -11.25 -10.86
C LEU A 91 3.87 -10.03 -9.96
N PRO A 92 3.16 -10.16 -8.81
CA PRO A 92 2.94 -9.05 -7.89
C PRO A 92 4.24 -8.49 -7.28
N ALA A 93 5.22 -9.37 -6.98
CA ALA A 93 6.51 -8.95 -6.47
C ALA A 93 7.25 -8.05 -7.47
N ARG A 94 7.26 -8.45 -8.75
CA ARG A 94 7.84 -7.64 -9.85
C ARG A 94 7.10 -6.32 -10.03
N MET A 95 5.77 -6.32 -10.00
CA MET A 95 4.95 -5.10 -10.09
C MET A 95 5.26 -4.14 -8.93
N SER A 96 5.33 -4.63 -7.71
CA SER A 96 5.66 -3.84 -6.53
C SER A 96 7.05 -3.23 -6.61
N ALA A 97 8.06 -4.00 -7.04
CA ALA A 97 9.43 -3.50 -7.22
C ALA A 97 9.50 -2.40 -8.29
N GLN A 98 8.77 -2.54 -9.40
CA GLN A 98 8.70 -1.51 -10.45
C GLN A 98 8.02 -0.22 -9.95
N VAL A 99 6.93 -0.35 -9.17
CA VAL A 99 6.24 0.80 -8.58
C VAL A 99 7.14 1.49 -7.57
N LEU A 100 7.83 0.73 -6.71
CA LEU A 100 8.78 1.26 -5.73
C LEU A 100 9.88 2.11 -6.42
N ALA A 101 10.51 1.56 -7.45
CA ALA A 101 11.57 2.24 -8.20
C ALA A 101 11.04 3.50 -8.89
N ARG A 102 9.88 3.41 -9.55
CA ARG A 102 9.24 4.53 -10.24
C ARG A 102 8.87 5.66 -9.28
N LEU A 103 8.23 5.35 -8.15
CA LEU A 103 7.82 6.36 -7.19
C LEU A 103 9.02 7.06 -6.57
N ARG A 104 10.08 6.33 -6.23
CA ARG A 104 11.33 6.95 -5.74
C ARG A 104 11.93 7.90 -6.76
N SER A 105 12.04 7.48 -8.01
CA SER A 105 12.58 8.32 -9.08
C SER A 105 11.70 9.55 -9.33
N GLN A 106 10.38 9.39 -9.36
CA GLN A 106 9.45 10.51 -9.56
C GLN A 106 9.47 11.48 -8.39
N LEU A 107 9.46 10.97 -7.14
CA LEU A 107 9.49 11.82 -5.94
C LEU A 107 10.79 12.60 -5.86
N PHE A 108 11.92 11.95 -6.09
CA PHE A 108 13.23 12.61 -6.12
C PHE A 108 13.34 13.64 -7.25
N GLY A 109 12.92 13.26 -8.47
CA GLY A 109 12.96 14.18 -9.62
C GLY A 109 12.02 15.38 -9.43
N SER A 110 10.82 15.18 -8.88
CA SER A 110 9.89 16.27 -8.58
C SER A 110 10.41 17.18 -7.47
N PHE A 111 11.01 16.61 -6.41
CA PHE A 111 11.64 17.38 -5.33
C PHE A 111 12.83 18.20 -5.82
N THR A 112 13.76 17.61 -6.57
CA THR A 112 14.93 18.32 -7.11
C THR A 112 14.55 19.40 -8.11
N GLY A 113 13.48 19.19 -8.89
CA GLY A 113 12.94 20.17 -9.83
C GLY A 113 11.99 21.19 -9.21
N SER A 114 11.69 21.12 -7.92
CA SER A 114 10.83 22.11 -7.26
C SER A 114 11.59 23.37 -6.86
N SER A 115 10.86 24.45 -6.61
CA SER A 115 11.40 25.72 -6.14
C SER A 115 12.06 25.62 -4.76
N TRP A 116 13.02 26.47 -4.47
CA TRP A 116 13.70 26.51 -3.19
C TRP A 116 12.75 26.76 -2.01
N SER A 117 11.70 27.56 -2.21
CA SER A 117 10.71 27.83 -1.16
C SER A 117 10.10 26.54 -0.61
N VAL A 118 9.75 25.59 -1.49
CA VAL A 118 9.22 24.28 -1.10
C VAL A 118 10.28 23.42 -0.43
N LYS A 119 11.52 23.43 -0.96
CA LYS A 119 12.64 22.68 -0.37
C LYS A 119 13.01 23.19 1.03
N ALA A 120 13.01 24.50 1.22
CA ALA A 120 13.38 25.14 2.49
C ALA A 120 12.27 24.97 3.57
N ASP A 121 11.01 24.86 3.16
CA ASP A 121 9.89 24.62 4.05
C ASP A 121 9.69 23.12 4.37
N GLU A 122 10.39 22.22 3.66
CA GLU A 122 10.36 20.79 3.93
C GLU A 122 11.06 20.53 5.26
N ARG A 123 10.33 19.96 6.23
CA ARG A 123 10.89 19.61 7.53
C ARG A 123 11.98 18.55 7.38
N GLU A 124 13.08 18.70 8.12
CA GLU A 124 14.12 17.67 8.20
C GLU A 124 13.50 16.31 8.55
N GLY A 125 13.83 15.29 7.76
CA GLY A 125 13.32 13.92 7.93
C GLY A 125 11.99 13.62 7.26
N ARG A 126 11.13 14.60 6.89
CA ARG A 126 9.86 14.31 6.20
C ARG A 126 10.10 13.71 4.81
N PHE A 127 10.97 14.30 4.01
CA PHE A 127 11.34 13.75 2.71
C PHE A 127 11.93 12.34 2.83
N GLN A 128 12.79 12.12 3.84
CA GLN A 128 13.35 10.80 4.14
C GLN A 128 12.25 9.79 4.51
N THR A 129 11.28 10.19 5.32
CA THR A 129 10.12 9.35 5.69
C THR A 129 9.27 9.04 4.48
N LEU A 130 9.01 10.00 3.60
CA LEU A 130 8.31 9.78 2.32
C LEU A 130 9.03 8.74 1.46
N MET A 131 10.36 8.89 1.28
CA MET A 131 11.17 7.99 0.45
C MET A 131 11.30 6.58 1.00
N ASN A 132 11.40 6.42 2.32
CA ASN A 132 11.68 5.13 2.95
C ASN A 132 10.43 4.41 3.45
N VAL A 133 9.44 5.13 3.97
CA VAL A 133 8.24 4.55 4.57
C VAL A 133 7.06 4.65 3.61
N ALA A 134 6.64 5.86 3.24
CA ALA A 134 5.40 6.04 2.48
C ALA A 134 5.47 5.39 1.09
N VAL A 135 6.60 5.50 0.38
CA VAL A 135 6.80 4.86 -0.92
C VAL A 135 6.81 3.33 -0.79
N ARG A 136 7.46 2.77 0.25
CA ARG A 136 7.47 1.33 0.50
C ARG A 136 6.07 0.79 0.81
N GLU A 137 5.32 1.47 1.67
CA GLU A 137 3.94 1.07 2.00
C GLU A 137 3.01 1.20 0.79
N SER A 138 3.22 2.21 -0.06
CA SER A 138 2.51 2.34 -1.35
C SER A 138 2.82 1.19 -2.31
N ALA A 139 4.08 0.76 -2.40
CA ALA A 139 4.48 -0.38 -3.21
C ALA A 139 3.91 -1.71 -2.66
N GLN A 140 3.84 -1.86 -1.33
CA GLN A 140 3.21 -3.01 -0.69
C GLN A 140 1.69 -3.07 -0.95
N ALA A 141 1.03 -1.93 -1.07
CA ALA A 141 -0.38 -1.88 -1.44
C ALA A 141 -0.64 -2.54 -2.81
N VAL A 142 0.31 -2.48 -3.76
CA VAL A 142 0.21 -3.16 -5.06
C VAL A 142 0.14 -4.69 -4.90
N ILE A 143 0.97 -5.25 -4.02
CA ILE A 143 0.94 -6.69 -3.69
C ILE A 143 -0.42 -7.07 -3.12
N ASN A 144 -0.95 -6.25 -2.22
CA ASN A 144 -2.25 -6.53 -1.58
C ASN A 144 -3.41 -6.43 -2.58
N VAL A 145 -3.37 -5.47 -3.52
CA VAL A 145 -4.35 -5.38 -4.61
C VAL A 145 -4.29 -6.63 -5.48
N ALA A 146 -3.09 -7.06 -5.89
CA ALA A 146 -2.92 -8.27 -6.68
C ALA A 146 -3.40 -9.53 -5.93
N ALA A 147 -3.08 -9.65 -4.64
CA ALA A 147 -3.56 -10.74 -3.78
C ALA A 147 -5.09 -10.74 -3.65
N GLY A 148 -5.70 -9.56 -3.51
CA GLY A 148 -7.15 -9.41 -3.47
C GLY A 148 -7.84 -9.81 -4.78
N ILE A 149 -7.27 -9.43 -5.93
CA ILE A 149 -7.76 -9.84 -7.26
C ILE A 149 -7.63 -11.36 -7.41
N THR A 150 -6.45 -11.92 -7.11
CA THR A 150 -6.22 -13.38 -7.18
C THR A 150 -7.21 -14.13 -6.29
N ALA A 151 -7.39 -13.71 -5.04
CA ALA A 151 -8.32 -14.33 -4.12
C ALA A 151 -9.78 -14.24 -4.59
N ALA A 152 -10.20 -13.12 -5.18
CA ALA A 152 -11.54 -12.96 -5.74
C ALA A 152 -11.79 -13.88 -6.94
N VAL A 153 -10.80 -14.00 -7.84
CA VAL A 153 -10.87 -14.90 -8.99
C VAL A 153 -10.91 -16.36 -8.53
N MET A 154 -10.02 -16.76 -7.62
CA MET A 154 -9.99 -18.11 -7.04
C MET A 154 -11.30 -18.47 -6.35
N PHE A 155 -11.84 -17.55 -5.53
CA PHE A 155 -13.16 -17.72 -4.89
C PHE A 155 -14.24 -17.98 -5.93
N THR A 156 -14.31 -17.13 -6.96
CA THR A 156 -15.32 -17.28 -8.04
C THR A 156 -15.18 -18.62 -8.77
N THR A 157 -13.94 -19.03 -9.07
CA THR A 157 -13.68 -20.33 -9.71
C THR A 157 -14.11 -21.51 -8.83
N MET A 158 -13.85 -21.46 -7.51
CA MET A 158 -14.29 -22.49 -6.59
C MET A 158 -15.82 -22.58 -6.49
N VAL A 159 -16.49 -21.42 -6.46
CA VAL A 159 -17.95 -21.34 -6.46
C VAL A 159 -18.51 -21.94 -7.75
N VAL A 160 -17.99 -21.58 -8.91
CA VAL A 160 -18.42 -22.12 -10.21
C VAL A 160 -18.17 -23.64 -10.25
N ALA A 161 -17.02 -24.11 -9.80
CA ALA A 161 -16.71 -25.54 -9.75
C ALA A 161 -17.69 -26.29 -8.84
N ALA A 162 -18.07 -25.73 -7.70
CA ALA A 162 -19.08 -26.30 -6.81
C ALA A 162 -20.48 -26.38 -7.47
N PHE A 163 -20.88 -25.37 -8.25
CA PHE A 163 -22.14 -25.39 -9.02
C PHE A 163 -22.15 -26.50 -10.10
N LEU A 164 -21.02 -26.76 -10.74
CA LEU A 164 -20.89 -27.83 -11.72
C LEU A 164 -20.97 -29.24 -11.10
N GLN A 165 -20.58 -29.38 -9.83
CA GLN A 165 -20.63 -30.64 -9.08
C GLN A 165 -22.03 -30.90 -8.51
N SER A 166 -22.67 -29.89 -7.90
CA SER A 166 -23.98 -30.00 -7.26
C SER A 166 -24.63 -28.63 -7.07
N LEU A 167 -25.81 -28.42 -7.66
CA LEU A 167 -26.58 -27.20 -7.50
C LEU A 167 -26.93 -26.93 -6.03
N VAL A 168 -27.34 -27.99 -5.31
CA VAL A 168 -27.72 -27.92 -3.88
C VAL A 168 -26.47 -27.61 -3.03
N GLY A 169 -25.37 -28.30 -3.30
CA GLY A 169 -24.11 -28.05 -2.60
C GLY A 169 -23.58 -26.64 -2.83
N ALA A 170 -23.64 -26.13 -4.05
CA ALA A 170 -23.24 -24.76 -4.37
C ALA A 170 -24.17 -23.70 -3.73
N ALA A 171 -25.47 -23.91 -3.76
CA ALA A 171 -26.43 -23.00 -3.11
C ALA A 171 -26.19 -22.94 -1.60
N SER A 172 -25.99 -24.10 -0.94
CA SER A 172 -25.62 -24.16 0.49
C SER A 172 -24.29 -23.45 0.78
N LEU A 173 -23.30 -23.57 -0.10
CA LEU A 173 -22.02 -22.87 -0.03
C LEU A 173 -22.19 -21.34 -0.04
N VAL A 174 -22.95 -20.84 -1.02
CA VAL A 174 -23.18 -19.39 -1.17
C VAL A 174 -23.94 -18.84 0.04
N VAL A 175 -24.98 -19.51 0.47
CA VAL A 175 -25.78 -19.11 1.65
C VAL A 175 -24.90 -19.13 2.91
N ALA A 176 -24.14 -20.19 3.15
CA ALA A 176 -23.24 -20.33 4.28
C ALA A 176 -22.17 -19.23 4.30
N SER A 177 -21.53 -18.98 3.15
CA SER A 177 -20.54 -17.91 3.00
C SER A 177 -21.14 -16.52 3.24
N MET A 178 -22.36 -16.29 2.76
CA MET A 178 -23.08 -15.03 2.93
C MET A 178 -23.49 -14.78 4.40
N VAL A 179 -24.02 -15.79 5.07
CA VAL A 179 -24.36 -15.72 6.50
C VAL A 179 -23.12 -15.40 7.32
N LEU A 180 -22.03 -16.12 7.08
CA LEU A 180 -20.78 -15.92 7.80
C LEU A 180 -20.16 -14.54 7.53
N PHE A 181 -20.19 -14.08 6.28
CA PHE A 181 -19.74 -12.74 5.92
C PHE A 181 -20.54 -11.66 6.66
N ILE A 182 -21.86 -11.80 6.71
CA ILE A 182 -22.74 -10.85 7.42
C ILE A 182 -22.48 -10.90 8.92
N ALA A 183 -22.39 -12.10 9.51
CA ALA A 183 -22.18 -12.30 10.95
C ALA A 183 -20.84 -11.73 11.43
N LEU A 184 -19.76 -11.88 10.64
CA LEU A 184 -18.42 -11.41 11.01
C LEU A 184 -18.08 -9.99 10.52
N ARG A 185 -18.96 -9.38 9.73
CA ARG A 185 -18.81 -8.00 9.22
C ARG A 185 -18.59 -6.95 10.32
N PRO A 186 -19.29 -6.95 11.48
CA PRO A 186 -19.04 -5.98 12.54
C PRO A 186 -17.65 -6.11 13.14
N LEU A 187 -17.12 -7.33 13.25
CA LEU A 187 -15.76 -7.58 13.77
C LEU A 187 -14.69 -7.07 12.80
N SER A 188 -14.85 -7.32 11.50
CA SER A 188 -13.96 -6.77 10.46
C SER A 188 -14.00 -5.24 10.41
N ARG A 189 -15.17 -4.62 10.65
CA ARG A 189 -15.30 -3.16 10.76
C ARG A 189 -14.56 -2.61 11.99
N ARG A 190 -14.64 -3.32 13.14
CA ARG A 190 -13.91 -2.94 14.36
C ARG A 190 -12.40 -3.02 14.13
N LEU A 191 -11.91 -4.07 13.49
CA LEU A 191 -10.50 -4.21 13.12
C LEU A 191 -10.03 -3.01 12.28
N ARG A 192 -10.77 -2.66 11.22
CA ARG A 192 -10.44 -1.51 10.36
C ARG A 192 -10.38 -0.19 11.14
N ARG A 193 -11.34 0.06 12.04
CA ARG A 193 -11.32 1.26 12.89
C ARG A 193 -10.11 1.31 13.80
N GLN A 194 -9.77 0.19 14.45
CA GLN A 194 -8.59 0.10 15.31
C GLN A 194 -7.28 0.28 14.54
N ALA A 195 -7.18 -0.29 13.32
CA ALA A 195 -6.03 -0.10 12.45
C ALA A 195 -5.84 1.38 12.04
N GLN A 196 -6.92 2.11 11.75
CA GLN A 196 -6.85 3.54 11.47
C GLN A 196 -6.42 4.38 12.68
N VAL A 197 -6.88 4.04 13.89
CA VAL A 197 -6.42 4.68 15.13
C VAL A 197 -4.93 4.42 15.32
N LEU A 198 -4.50 3.16 15.22
CA LEU A 198 -3.09 2.80 15.35
C LEU A 198 -2.20 3.55 14.36
N SER A 199 -2.64 3.68 13.10
CA SER A 199 -1.87 4.40 12.08
C SER A 199 -1.64 5.87 12.45
N ARG A 200 -2.64 6.55 13.01
CA ARG A 200 -2.51 7.94 13.49
C ARG A 200 -1.55 8.03 14.68
N GLU A 201 -1.74 7.19 15.67
CA GLU A 201 -0.88 7.16 16.86
C GLU A 201 0.60 6.88 16.51
N VAL A 202 0.87 6.01 15.52
CA VAL A 202 2.24 5.74 15.05
C VAL A 202 2.85 6.97 14.38
N VAL A 203 2.08 7.73 13.60
CA VAL A 203 2.55 8.98 12.99
C VAL A 203 2.88 10.01 14.07
N GLU A 204 1.97 10.26 15.00
CA GLU A 204 2.16 11.19 16.13
C GLU A 204 3.35 10.78 17.01
N PHE A 205 3.51 9.48 17.26
CA PHE A 205 4.68 8.95 17.98
C PHE A 205 5.98 9.22 17.22
N THR A 206 5.99 9.03 15.89
CA THR A 206 7.19 9.27 15.07
C THR A 206 7.57 10.75 15.08
N GLU A 207 6.60 11.66 14.98
CA GLU A 207 6.83 13.10 15.10
C GLU A 207 7.39 13.48 16.48
N ALA A 208 6.85 12.88 17.54
CA ALA A 208 7.35 13.09 18.90
C ALA A 208 8.78 12.60 19.11
N VAL A 209 9.15 11.45 18.51
CA VAL A 209 10.54 10.97 18.55
C VAL A 209 11.48 11.95 17.85
N GLN A 210 11.07 12.49 16.68
CA GLN A 210 11.87 13.49 15.97
C GLN A 210 12.06 14.78 16.81
N GLU A 211 11.00 15.25 17.47
CA GLU A 211 11.06 16.42 18.37
C GLU A 211 12.02 16.19 19.54
N ILE A 212 11.96 15.00 20.14
CA ILE A 212 12.85 14.60 21.24
C ILE A 212 14.32 14.61 20.80
N VAL A 213 14.61 14.07 19.63
CA VAL A 213 15.99 14.06 19.10
C VAL A 213 16.46 15.48 18.76
N ALA A 214 15.59 16.30 18.19
CA ALA A 214 15.91 17.69 17.84
C ALA A 214 16.18 18.58 19.08
N SER A 215 15.49 18.30 20.22
CA SER A 215 15.64 19.07 21.46
C SER A 215 16.57 18.42 22.49
N ALA A 216 17.35 17.40 22.10
CA ALA A 216 18.20 16.65 23.03
C ALA A 216 19.25 17.53 23.75
N GLU A 217 19.85 18.49 23.03
CA GLU A 217 20.83 19.44 23.61
C GLU A 217 20.17 20.34 24.65
N GLU A 218 18.97 20.85 24.39
CA GLU A 218 18.22 21.71 25.31
C GLU A 218 17.78 20.92 26.56
N VAL A 219 17.33 19.67 26.37
CA VAL A 219 16.93 18.78 27.48
C VAL A 219 18.10 18.51 28.42
N GLU A 220 19.29 18.28 27.87
CA GLU A 220 20.51 18.06 28.63
C GLU A 220 20.95 19.36 29.35
N ALA A 221 20.96 20.49 28.60
CA ALA A 221 21.37 21.79 29.14
C ALA A 221 20.48 22.27 30.30
N PHE A 222 19.20 21.99 30.30
CA PHE A 222 18.25 22.35 31.35
C PHE A 222 18.03 21.26 32.42
N GLY A 223 18.73 20.12 32.32
CA GLY A 223 18.57 19.02 33.28
C GLY A 223 17.17 18.39 33.30
N ALA A 224 16.42 18.47 32.18
CA ALA A 224 15.02 18.06 32.07
C ALA A 224 14.82 16.58 31.69
N THR A 225 15.89 15.77 31.74
CA THR A 225 15.93 14.38 31.24
C THR A 225 14.85 13.49 31.83
N ASP A 226 14.58 13.59 33.15
CA ASP A 226 13.59 12.75 33.82
C ASP A 226 12.16 13.08 33.41
N SER A 227 11.83 14.37 33.27
CA SER A 227 10.54 14.85 32.77
C SER A 227 10.29 14.37 31.33
N TYR A 228 11.32 14.45 30.50
CA TYR A 228 11.28 14.01 29.12
C TYR A 228 11.09 12.51 29.01
N ARG A 229 11.82 11.72 29.81
CA ARG A 229 11.66 10.26 29.87
C ARG A 229 10.24 9.86 30.31
N ALA A 230 9.70 10.51 31.34
CA ALA A 230 8.32 10.25 31.77
C ALA A 230 7.28 10.62 30.72
N GLY A 231 7.47 11.71 29.99
CA GLY A 231 6.65 12.12 28.86
C GLY A 231 6.69 11.09 27.72
N PHE A 232 7.87 10.62 27.35
CA PHE A 232 8.06 9.61 26.33
C PHE A 232 7.43 8.27 26.70
N GLN A 233 7.59 7.80 27.94
CA GLN A 233 6.97 6.57 28.41
C GLN A 233 5.44 6.60 28.32
N ARG A 234 4.81 7.73 28.61
CA ARG A 234 3.36 7.90 28.42
C ARG A 234 2.95 7.73 26.96
N ARG A 235 3.70 8.33 26.02
CA ARG A 235 3.43 8.18 24.57
C ARG A 235 3.63 6.74 24.08
N VAL A 236 4.63 6.03 24.59
CA VAL A 236 4.84 4.60 24.32
C VAL A 236 3.62 3.79 24.75
N GLU A 237 3.06 4.07 25.95
CA GLU A 237 1.88 3.37 26.46
C GLU A 237 0.60 3.71 25.65
N GLU A 238 0.47 4.94 25.16
CA GLU A 238 -0.63 5.37 24.30
C GLU A 238 -0.65 4.58 22.97
N VAL A 239 0.51 4.28 22.40
CA VAL A 239 0.62 3.45 21.18
C VAL A 239 0.47 1.96 21.49
N ARG A 240 0.95 1.49 22.66
CA ARG A 240 0.94 0.07 23.03
C ARG A 240 -0.45 -0.54 23.03
N ARG A 241 -1.43 0.11 23.64
CA ARG A 241 -2.80 -0.40 23.76
C ARG A 241 -3.53 -0.53 22.41
N PRO A 242 -3.54 0.48 21.52
CA PRO A 242 -4.08 0.35 20.16
C PRO A 242 -3.37 -0.74 19.36
N HIS A 243 -2.04 -0.84 19.48
CA HIS A 243 -1.24 -1.88 18.82
C HIS A 243 -1.67 -3.29 19.24
N GLU A 244 -1.75 -3.54 20.54
CA GLU A 244 -2.18 -4.82 21.12
C GLU A 244 -3.59 -5.22 20.61
N ARG A 245 -4.55 -4.29 20.71
CA ARG A 245 -5.92 -4.52 20.24
C ARG A 245 -5.98 -4.80 18.74
N THR A 246 -5.24 -4.06 17.93
CA THR A 246 -5.20 -4.26 16.48
C THR A 246 -4.59 -5.60 16.15
N ARG A 247 -3.47 -5.98 16.79
CA ARG A 247 -2.81 -7.29 16.60
C ARG A 247 -3.69 -8.45 17.04
N PHE A 248 -4.34 -8.32 18.20
CA PHE A 248 -5.30 -9.32 18.67
C PHE A 248 -6.43 -9.52 17.66
N LEU A 249 -7.09 -8.46 17.20
CA LEU A 249 -8.17 -8.56 16.22
C LEU A 249 -7.68 -9.10 14.87
N ALA A 250 -6.49 -8.70 14.44
CA ALA A 250 -5.88 -9.19 13.19
C ALA A 250 -5.61 -10.70 13.23
N ALA A 251 -5.25 -11.24 14.39
CA ALA A 251 -5.04 -12.68 14.60
C ALA A 251 -6.36 -13.42 14.86
N ALA A 252 -7.27 -12.85 15.65
CA ALA A 252 -8.52 -13.50 16.05
C ALA A 252 -9.54 -13.60 14.90
N VAL A 253 -9.63 -12.58 14.02
CA VAL A 253 -10.61 -12.57 12.93
C VAL A 253 -10.45 -13.76 11.99
N PRO A 254 -9.24 -14.07 11.44
CA PRO A 254 -9.06 -15.26 10.60
C PRO A 254 -9.40 -16.57 11.32
N GLY A 255 -8.97 -16.71 12.59
CA GLY A 255 -9.27 -17.90 13.40
C GLY A 255 -10.76 -18.12 13.62
N LEU A 256 -11.53 -17.07 13.90
CA LEU A 256 -12.97 -17.12 14.02
C LEU A 256 -13.66 -17.49 12.70
N TYR A 257 -13.18 -16.94 11.59
CA TYR A 257 -13.66 -17.32 10.26
C TYR A 257 -13.44 -18.81 10.00
N GLN A 258 -12.23 -19.31 10.32
CA GLN A 258 -11.90 -20.74 10.13
C GLN A 258 -12.74 -21.65 11.02
N SER A 259 -12.91 -21.30 12.30
CA SER A 259 -13.74 -22.08 13.23
C SER A 259 -15.22 -22.10 12.81
N ALA A 260 -15.74 -20.96 12.37
CA ALA A 260 -17.10 -20.87 11.87
C ALA A 260 -17.31 -21.66 10.57
N ALA A 261 -16.31 -21.71 9.67
CA ALA A 261 -16.35 -22.55 8.48
C ALA A 261 -16.40 -24.04 8.84
N LEU A 262 -15.58 -24.47 9.81
CA LEU A 262 -15.62 -25.86 10.29
C LEU A 262 -16.96 -26.21 10.93
N LEU A 263 -17.55 -25.30 11.72
CA LEU A 263 -18.86 -25.49 12.30
C LEU A 263 -19.93 -25.64 11.20
N MET A 264 -19.90 -24.77 10.19
CA MET A 264 -20.82 -24.85 9.06
C MET A 264 -20.67 -26.16 8.29
N LEU A 265 -19.43 -26.65 8.16
CA LEU A 265 -19.15 -27.95 7.57
C LEU A 265 -19.80 -29.10 8.36
N VAL A 266 -19.63 -29.10 9.69
CA VAL A 266 -20.26 -30.10 10.56
C VAL A 266 -21.77 -30.06 10.42
N LEU A 267 -22.39 -28.87 10.41
CA LEU A 267 -23.83 -28.70 10.23
C LEU A 267 -24.30 -29.18 8.84
N ALA A 268 -23.52 -28.90 7.78
CA ALA A 268 -23.82 -29.36 6.43
C ALA A 268 -23.77 -30.90 6.34
N LEU A 269 -22.72 -31.52 6.91
CA LEU A 269 -22.63 -32.98 6.98
C LEU A 269 -23.76 -33.61 7.79
N ALA A 270 -24.17 -33.00 8.92
CA ALA A 270 -25.31 -33.46 9.73
C ALA A 270 -26.62 -33.38 8.95
N ALA A 271 -26.89 -32.28 8.25
CA ALA A 271 -28.06 -32.11 7.43
C ALA A 271 -28.20 -33.14 6.31
N ILE A 272 -27.05 -33.49 5.70
CA ILE A 272 -26.96 -34.47 4.62
C ILE A 272 -27.14 -35.91 5.16
N SER A 273 -26.59 -36.21 6.34
CA SER A 273 -26.78 -37.55 6.96
C SER A 273 -28.26 -37.86 7.23
N VAL A 274 -29.06 -36.82 7.50
CA VAL A 274 -30.51 -36.97 7.71
C VAL A 274 -31.27 -37.10 6.38
N SER A 275 -30.79 -36.52 5.29
CA SER A 275 -31.50 -36.53 3.99
C SER A 275 -31.27 -37.79 3.13
N GLY A 276 -30.31 -38.63 3.43
CA GLY A 276 -30.09 -39.96 2.81
C GLY A 276 -29.78 -39.99 1.30
N THR A 277 -29.55 -38.84 0.64
CA THR A 277 -29.64 -38.74 -0.82
C THR A 277 -28.33 -38.48 -1.56
N ALA A 278 -27.18 -38.48 -0.89
CA ALA A 278 -25.95 -38.01 -1.55
C ALA A 278 -24.87 -39.10 -1.72
N ARG A 279 -24.27 -39.16 -2.92
CA ARG A 279 -23.07 -39.95 -3.18
C ARG A 279 -21.91 -39.37 -2.36
N LEU A 280 -21.19 -40.20 -1.63
CA LEU A 280 -20.09 -39.84 -0.70
C LEU A 280 -19.01 -39.00 -1.38
N ALA A 281 -18.68 -39.34 -2.63
CA ALA A 281 -17.69 -38.61 -3.43
C ALA A 281 -18.09 -37.14 -3.71
N ALA A 282 -19.34 -36.91 -4.12
CA ALA A 282 -19.82 -35.57 -4.42
C ALA A 282 -19.83 -34.68 -3.18
N LEU A 283 -20.16 -35.28 -2.03
CA LEU A 283 -20.13 -34.59 -0.74
C LEU A 283 -18.72 -34.17 -0.33
N ALA A 284 -17.77 -35.10 -0.42
CA ALA A 284 -16.38 -34.82 -0.10
C ALA A 284 -15.81 -33.72 -1.01
N ALA A 285 -16.13 -33.75 -2.31
CA ALA A 285 -15.71 -32.70 -3.25
C ALA A 285 -16.28 -31.32 -2.89
N VAL A 286 -17.57 -31.25 -2.61
CA VAL A 286 -18.24 -29.98 -2.22
C VAL A 286 -17.63 -29.42 -0.93
N VAL A 287 -17.36 -30.28 0.05
CA VAL A 287 -16.74 -29.92 1.32
C VAL A 287 -15.33 -29.33 1.11
N LEU A 288 -14.50 -29.97 0.31
CA LEU A 288 -13.15 -29.49 0.01
C LEU A 288 -13.18 -28.16 -0.75
N LEU A 289 -14.08 -28.00 -1.73
CA LEU A 289 -14.30 -26.76 -2.46
C LEU A 289 -14.80 -25.63 -1.52
N LEU A 290 -15.68 -25.96 -0.55
CA LEU A 290 -16.17 -25.06 0.48
C LEU A 290 -15.02 -24.50 1.33
N ILE A 291 -14.20 -25.36 1.89
CA ILE A 291 -13.07 -24.96 2.73
C ILE A 291 -12.13 -24.04 1.94
N ARG A 292 -11.89 -24.34 0.68
CA ARG A 292 -11.02 -23.54 -0.18
C ARG A 292 -11.65 -22.21 -0.57
N ALA A 293 -12.88 -22.18 -1.00
CA ALA A 293 -13.59 -20.94 -1.30
C ALA A 293 -13.58 -20.00 -0.10
N PHE A 294 -13.81 -20.57 1.09
CA PHE A 294 -13.79 -19.80 2.32
C PHE A 294 -12.39 -19.22 2.63
N THR A 295 -11.32 -19.97 2.42
CA THR A 295 -9.94 -19.50 2.55
C THR A 295 -9.69 -18.31 1.62
N TYR A 296 -10.15 -18.38 0.36
CA TYR A 296 -10.01 -17.26 -0.58
C TYR A 296 -10.87 -16.04 -0.21
N ALA A 297 -12.06 -16.25 0.34
CA ALA A 297 -12.87 -15.15 0.87
C ALA A 297 -12.17 -14.41 2.03
N GLN A 298 -11.49 -15.15 2.92
CA GLN A 298 -10.67 -14.57 4.00
C GLN A 298 -9.48 -13.79 3.43
N GLN A 299 -8.75 -14.35 2.45
CA GLN A 299 -7.61 -13.67 1.82
C GLN A 299 -8.05 -12.38 1.13
N MET A 300 -9.20 -12.39 0.46
CA MET A 300 -9.78 -11.17 -0.15
C MET A 300 -10.09 -10.11 0.91
N GLN A 301 -10.68 -10.48 2.05
CA GLN A 301 -10.95 -9.55 3.14
C GLN A 301 -9.67 -9.00 3.77
N ALA A 302 -8.66 -9.85 4.00
CA ALA A 302 -7.35 -9.44 4.51
C ALA A 302 -6.66 -8.45 3.55
N ALA A 303 -6.71 -8.72 2.25
CA ALA A 303 -6.16 -7.83 1.23
C ALA A 303 -6.85 -6.45 1.24
N LEU A 304 -8.19 -6.41 1.33
CA LEU A 304 -8.95 -5.16 1.40
C LEU A 304 -8.62 -4.36 2.68
N ALA A 305 -8.52 -5.04 3.83
CA ALA A 305 -8.13 -4.39 5.08
C ALA A 305 -6.72 -3.81 5.01
N SER A 306 -5.79 -4.53 4.43
CA SER A 306 -4.39 -4.10 4.22
C SER A 306 -4.26 -2.91 3.28
N ILE A 307 -5.11 -2.81 2.24
CA ILE A 307 -5.17 -1.65 1.35
C ILE A 307 -5.68 -0.41 2.11
N ASP A 308 -6.74 -0.56 2.91
CA ASP A 308 -7.29 0.53 3.71
C ASP A 308 -6.26 1.05 4.75
N GLU A 309 -5.46 0.16 5.34
CA GLU A 309 -4.38 0.51 6.28
C GLU A 309 -3.27 1.34 5.62
N ARG A 310 -2.98 1.09 4.34
CA ARG A 310 -1.91 1.76 3.60
C ARG A 310 -2.35 3.00 2.84
N ALA A 311 -3.65 3.25 2.74
CA ALA A 311 -4.20 4.39 2.02
C ALA A 311 -3.61 5.75 2.46
N PRO A 312 -3.40 6.04 3.77
CA PRO A 312 -2.80 7.30 4.20
C PRO A 312 -1.39 7.53 3.67
N PHE A 313 -0.56 6.48 3.58
CA PHE A 313 0.80 6.59 3.03
C PHE A 313 0.79 6.91 1.54
N MET A 314 -0.18 6.35 0.81
CA MET A 314 -0.37 6.64 -0.61
C MET A 314 -0.82 8.09 -0.82
N GLU A 315 -1.71 8.61 0.03
CA GLU A 315 -2.14 10.00 0.02
C GLU A 315 -0.94 10.93 0.26
N GLN A 316 -0.09 10.64 1.24
CA GLN A 316 1.11 11.43 1.50
C GLN A 316 2.05 11.52 0.28
N VAL A 317 2.24 10.40 -0.45
CA VAL A 317 3.08 10.39 -1.67
C VAL A 317 2.45 11.21 -2.78
N VAL A 318 1.12 11.11 -2.97
CA VAL A 318 0.40 11.88 -3.99
C VAL A 318 0.45 13.37 -3.68
N ASP A 319 0.15 13.76 -2.43
CA ASP A 319 0.14 15.15 -2.00
C ASP A 319 1.54 15.78 -2.12
N ALA A 320 2.60 15.03 -1.77
CA ALA A 320 3.97 15.50 -1.95
C ALA A 320 4.34 15.67 -3.43
N LEU A 321 3.99 14.71 -4.29
CA LEU A 321 4.23 14.82 -5.73
C LEU A 321 3.47 15.99 -6.35
N GLU A 322 2.24 16.24 -5.92
CA GLU A 322 1.44 17.38 -6.36
C GLU A 322 2.06 18.69 -5.92
N LEU A 323 2.44 18.82 -4.63
CA LEU A 323 3.11 19.99 -4.09
C LEU A 323 4.38 20.32 -4.87
N TYR A 324 5.26 19.34 -5.11
CA TYR A 324 6.52 19.58 -5.81
C TYR A 324 6.31 19.95 -7.29
N ARG A 325 5.31 19.39 -7.96
CA ARG A 325 4.98 19.67 -9.37
C ARG A 325 4.29 21.01 -9.59
N THR A 326 3.52 21.47 -8.62
CA THR A 326 2.81 22.77 -8.71
C THR A 326 3.73 23.96 -8.46
N HIS A 327 4.91 23.73 -7.89
CA HIS A 327 5.91 24.76 -7.62
C HIS A 327 7.25 24.40 -8.29
N PRO A 328 7.31 24.35 -9.61
CA PRO A 328 8.55 24.03 -10.31
C PRO A 328 9.58 25.17 -10.14
N TYR A 329 10.85 24.80 -10.15
CA TYR A 329 11.90 25.78 -10.35
C TYR A 329 11.79 26.35 -11.79
N GLN A 330 11.81 27.66 -11.91
CA GLN A 330 11.74 28.34 -13.21
C GLN A 330 13.15 28.81 -13.58
N ASP A 331 13.71 28.21 -14.63
CA ASP A 331 14.96 28.68 -15.22
C ASP A 331 14.73 30.00 -15.96
N GLY A 332 15.75 30.84 -16.01
CA GLY A 332 15.79 32.01 -16.90
C GLY A 332 15.95 31.55 -18.37
N THR A 333 15.70 32.46 -19.28
CA THR A 333 15.83 32.22 -20.73
C THR A 333 17.13 32.76 -21.30
N ASP A 334 17.79 33.66 -20.57
CA ASP A 334 18.98 34.35 -21.02
C ASP A 334 20.25 33.71 -20.49
N ASP A 335 21.25 33.56 -21.33
CA ASP A 335 22.53 32.98 -20.92
C ASP A 335 23.38 34.01 -20.16
N LEU A 336 23.93 33.61 -19.03
CA LEU A 336 24.86 34.43 -18.21
C LEU A 336 26.28 34.26 -18.75
N GLY A 337 26.82 35.33 -19.31
CA GLY A 337 28.24 35.43 -19.56
C GLY A 337 29.06 35.64 -18.29
N ALA A 338 30.22 36.28 -18.39
CA ALA A 338 30.99 36.68 -17.22
C ALA A 338 30.26 37.80 -16.47
N ILE A 339 29.90 37.55 -15.22
CA ILE A 339 29.21 38.52 -14.35
C ILE A 339 30.19 39.66 -13.99
N THR A 340 29.78 40.91 -14.26
CA THR A 340 30.54 42.11 -13.92
C THR A 340 29.92 42.89 -12.75
N THR A 341 28.60 42.92 -12.63
CA THR A 341 27.90 43.56 -11.51
C THR A 341 26.76 42.69 -10.99
N LEU A 342 26.56 42.74 -9.70
CA LEU A 342 25.42 42.08 -9.00
C LEU A 342 24.84 43.06 -7.99
N GLY A 343 23.52 43.23 -7.95
CA GLY A 343 22.93 44.15 -7.01
C GLY A 343 21.44 43.96 -6.78
N MET A 344 20.92 44.78 -5.91
CA MET A 344 19.49 44.89 -5.58
C MET A 344 19.01 46.32 -5.89
N ASP A 345 17.86 46.44 -6.51
CA ASP A 345 17.19 47.68 -6.80
C ASP A 345 15.82 47.71 -6.11
N ARG A 346 15.73 48.49 -5.01
CA ARG A 346 14.53 48.67 -4.18
C ARG A 346 13.84 47.38 -3.78
N VAL A 347 14.64 46.39 -3.37
CA VAL A 347 14.15 45.05 -3.02
C VAL A 347 13.47 45.06 -1.66
N SER A 348 12.21 44.63 -1.65
CA SER A 348 11.47 44.29 -0.43
C SER A 348 11.14 42.81 -0.44
N PHE A 349 11.19 42.19 0.73
CA PHE A 349 10.95 40.74 0.85
C PHE A 349 10.23 40.39 2.15
N THR A 350 9.22 39.49 2.05
CA THR A 350 8.50 38.93 3.18
C THR A 350 8.33 37.41 3.02
N TYR A 351 8.53 36.64 4.11
CA TYR A 351 8.22 35.22 4.16
C TYR A 351 6.74 34.91 4.32
N ARG A 352 6.02 35.82 5.00
CA ARG A 352 4.59 35.71 5.27
C ARG A 352 3.95 37.08 5.14
N PRO A 353 2.74 37.21 4.59
CA PRO A 353 2.04 38.46 4.50
C PRO A 353 2.01 39.19 5.83
N GLY A 354 2.34 40.52 5.80
CA GLY A 354 2.28 41.40 6.97
C GLY A 354 3.55 41.48 7.83
N ARG A 355 4.63 40.76 7.49
CA ARG A 355 5.91 40.87 8.20
C ARG A 355 7.07 41.01 7.22
N ASP A 356 7.41 42.24 6.87
CA ASP A 356 8.55 42.49 6.00
C ASP A 356 9.87 42.19 6.70
N VAL A 357 10.72 41.47 6.00
CA VAL A 357 12.09 41.12 6.44
C VAL A 357 13.09 42.08 5.82
N LEU A 358 12.88 42.48 4.57
CA LEU A 358 13.66 43.47 3.86
C LEU A 358 12.71 44.57 3.34
N ARG A 359 13.13 45.84 3.43
CA ARG A 359 12.40 46.99 2.93
C ARG A 359 13.31 47.90 2.12
N ASP A 360 12.99 48.07 0.85
CA ASP A 360 13.63 49.01 -0.07
C ASP A 360 15.16 48.95 -0.07
N VAL A 361 15.72 47.71 -0.10
CA VAL A 361 17.17 47.51 -0.07
C VAL A 361 17.74 47.72 -1.47
N THR A 362 18.74 48.62 -1.55
CA THR A 362 19.41 48.98 -2.79
C THR A 362 20.94 48.97 -2.57
N PHE A 363 21.65 48.17 -3.36
CA PHE A 363 23.12 48.20 -3.46
C PHE A 363 23.58 47.51 -4.75
N GLU A 364 24.80 47.77 -5.16
CA GLU A 364 25.45 47.15 -6.29
C GLU A 364 26.89 46.81 -5.91
N VAL A 365 27.40 45.66 -6.40
CA VAL A 365 28.75 45.15 -6.16
C VAL A 365 29.39 44.83 -7.51
N SER A 366 30.55 45.36 -7.73
CA SER A 366 31.34 45.13 -8.94
C SER A 366 32.27 43.90 -8.80
N ARG A 367 32.67 43.33 -9.93
CA ARG A 367 33.59 42.20 -9.95
C ARG A 367 34.92 42.56 -9.25
N GLY A 368 35.32 41.73 -8.29
CA GLY A 368 36.53 41.94 -7.48
C GLY A 368 36.28 42.77 -6.22
N GLU A 369 35.12 43.37 -6.05
CA GLU A 369 34.74 44.07 -4.84
C GLU A 369 34.16 43.06 -3.80
N ALA A 370 34.39 43.35 -2.51
CA ALA A 370 33.86 42.59 -1.40
C ALA A 370 33.04 43.51 -0.49
N ILE A 371 31.80 43.19 -0.19
CA ILE A 371 30.97 43.92 0.75
C ILE A 371 30.63 43.06 1.97
N GLY A 372 30.61 43.69 3.15
CA GLY A 372 30.18 43.06 4.40
C GLY A 372 28.77 43.40 4.75
N ILE A 373 27.92 42.38 4.97
CA ILE A 373 26.51 42.57 5.45
C ILE A 373 26.51 42.33 6.95
N VAL A 374 26.31 43.41 7.73
CA VAL A 374 26.30 43.35 9.21
C VAL A 374 24.93 43.69 9.77
N GLY A 375 24.62 43.17 10.94
CA GLY A 375 23.35 43.44 11.62
C GLY A 375 23.01 42.35 12.66
N PRO A 376 22.05 42.59 13.55
CA PRO A 376 21.61 41.66 14.57
C PRO A 376 21.06 40.33 13.96
N SER A 377 20.89 39.30 14.79
CA SER A 377 20.21 38.07 14.37
C SER A 377 18.77 38.40 13.93
N GLY A 378 18.33 37.81 12.83
CA GLY A 378 17.00 38.10 12.27
C GLY A 378 16.90 39.37 11.37
N ALA A 379 17.99 40.13 11.17
CA ALA A 379 18.01 41.35 10.33
C ALA A 379 17.86 41.11 8.81
N GLY A 380 17.63 39.85 8.39
CA GLY A 380 17.46 39.52 6.97
C GLY A 380 18.73 39.26 6.17
N LYS A 381 19.90 39.11 6.82
CA LYS A 381 21.18 38.87 6.14
C LYS A 381 21.14 37.61 5.25
N SER A 382 20.66 36.49 5.77
CA SER A 382 20.51 35.25 4.99
C SER A 382 19.47 35.39 3.88
N SER A 383 18.44 36.24 4.06
CA SER A 383 17.42 36.51 3.04
C SER A 383 18.01 37.25 1.85
N ILE A 384 18.94 38.22 2.08
CA ILE A 384 19.68 38.91 1.02
C ILE A 384 20.45 37.88 0.19
N VAL A 385 21.21 36.98 0.84
CA VAL A 385 21.98 35.95 0.14
C VAL A 385 21.07 35.02 -0.68
N GLN A 386 19.92 34.59 -0.10
CA GLN A 386 18.96 33.74 -0.82
C GLN A 386 18.34 34.42 -2.03
N LEU A 387 18.10 35.73 -1.96
CA LEU A 387 17.59 36.53 -3.09
C LEU A 387 18.66 36.71 -4.18
N LEU A 388 19.90 37.02 -3.80
CA LEU A 388 21.03 37.13 -4.74
C LEU A 388 21.31 35.82 -5.48
N LEU A 389 21.17 34.68 -4.80
CA LEU A 389 21.30 33.34 -5.38
C LEU A 389 20.01 32.86 -6.12
N ARG A 390 19.01 33.74 -6.26
CA ARG A 390 17.73 33.38 -6.87
C ARG A 390 17.03 32.18 -6.22
N LEU A 391 17.36 31.89 -4.98
CA LEU A 391 16.66 30.85 -4.21
C LEU A 391 15.27 31.33 -3.78
N ARG A 392 15.07 32.63 -3.68
CA ARG A 392 13.78 33.29 -3.40
C ARG A 392 13.58 34.46 -4.34
N GLU A 393 12.32 34.84 -4.54
CA GLU A 393 11.96 35.98 -5.33
C GLU A 393 11.61 37.15 -4.44
N PRO A 394 11.98 38.42 -4.81
CA PRO A 394 11.59 39.57 -4.06
C PRO A 394 10.08 39.84 -4.17
N THR A 395 9.47 40.35 -3.07
CA THR A 395 8.07 40.76 -3.06
C THR A 395 7.85 42.05 -3.87
N ALA A 396 8.85 42.92 -3.86
CA ALA A 396 8.92 44.12 -4.68
C ALA A 396 10.38 44.45 -5.03
N GLY A 397 10.59 45.22 -6.09
CA GLY A 397 11.91 45.53 -6.63
C GLY A 397 12.48 44.40 -7.49
N SER A 398 13.79 44.45 -7.77
CA SER A 398 14.47 43.48 -8.59
C SER A 398 15.89 43.21 -8.13
N VAL A 399 16.34 41.95 -8.22
CA VAL A 399 17.76 41.57 -8.15
C VAL A 399 18.30 41.66 -9.56
N ARG A 400 19.46 42.28 -9.74
CA ARG A 400 20.05 42.52 -11.07
C ARG A 400 21.44 41.93 -11.19
N VAL A 401 21.71 41.34 -12.36
CA VAL A 401 22.99 40.87 -12.81
C VAL A 401 23.31 41.60 -14.11
N ASP A 402 24.41 42.38 -14.17
CA ASP A 402 24.77 43.21 -15.32
C ASP A 402 23.61 44.06 -15.84
N GLY A 403 22.84 44.67 -14.90
CA GLY A 403 21.68 45.50 -15.19
C GLY A 403 20.42 44.75 -15.60
N ARG A 404 20.45 43.42 -15.79
CA ARG A 404 19.31 42.57 -16.12
C ARG A 404 18.67 41.98 -14.87
N ASP A 405 17.36 41.83 -14.88
CA ASP A 405 16.65 41.15 -13.80
C ASP A 405 17.05 39.66 -13.74
N VAL A 406 17.47 39.20 -12.59
CA VAL A 406 17.90 37.82 -12.36
C VAL A 406 16.84 36.76 -12.71
N ARG A 407 15.56 37.16 -12.77
CA ARG A 407 14.47 36.26 -13.21
C ARG A 407 14.52 35.90 -14.70
N ARG A 408 15.23 36.69 -15.51
CA ARG A 408 15.39 36.43 -16.95
C ARG A 408 16.62 35.59 -17.29
N VAL A 409 17.51 35.43 -16.34
CA VAL A 409 18.81 34.79 -16.54
C VAL A 409 18.88 33.39 -16.00
#